data_33c0572022ac625985afd064a1b777c1
#
_entry.id   33c0572022ac625985afd064a1b777c1
#
_cell.length_a   1.000
_cell.length_b   1.000
_cell.length_c   1.000
_cell.angle_alpha   90.00
_cell.angle_beta   90.00
_cell.angle_gamma   90.00
#
_symmetry.space_group_name_H-M   'P 1'
#
loop_
_entity.id
_entity.type
_entity.pdbx_description
1 polymer ?
#
loop_
_entity_poly.entity_id
_entity_poly.type
_entity_poly.pdbx_seq_one_letter_code
_entity_poly.pdbx_strand_id
1 'polypeptide(L)'
;MKLIHLSDLHLGKRVNEISMIEDQEYILLQILQIIDDEKADTVLIAGDVYDKSVPSAEAVTLFDDFLCRLAKRKIPVMIISGNHDSPERLAFGNRLLELGGIHISPVYSGTIQSVTLHDGQGEVVFWLLPFIKPAHVKRYYPDSGIESYTDAVRVALEKMTVDFTKRNVLLTHQFVTGASTCESEEISVGGSDNVDASVFDGFDYVALGHIHGPQNIGTNRVRYCGTPLKYSFSECSHHKSVTVVNLSTKGELELQLRPLAPRHDLRQLRGTFAEISGGTSSDDYLHIILTDEEDVPEAVGKLRLIYPNLMKLSYDNTRTRVNQIIDGAEDVQRKSPLELFDELYELQNNQPMSDEQRSFTQELIESIWEGNV
;
A
#
# COMPACT_ATOMS: atom_id res chain seq x y z
N MET A 1 6.60 -14.70 -22.77
CA MET A 1 6.23 -13.27 -22.55
C MET A 1 6.87 -12.78 -21.27
N LYS A 2 7.52 -11.63 -21.29
CA LYS A 2 8.16 -11.02 -20.13
C LYS A 2 7.32 -9.85 -19.62
N LEU A 3 6.86 -9.91 -18.37
CA LEU A 3 5.98 -8.95 -17.73
C LEU A 3 6.75 -8.20 -16.65
N ILE A 4 6.49 -6.91 -16.49
CA ILE A 4 6.92 -6.12 -15.33
C ILE A 4 5.71 -5.92 -14.44
N HIS A 5 5.77 -6.37 -13.19
CA HIS A 5 4.71 -6.20 -12.21
C HIS A 5 5.09 -5.12 -11.22
N LEU A 6 4.25 -4.09 -11.18
CA LEU A 6 4.28 -2.93 -10.28
C LEU A 6 2.94 -2.81 -9.56
N SER A 7 2.92 -2.23 -8.38
CA SER A 7 1.71 -1.83 -7.65
C SER A 7 2.02 -0.72 -6.65
N ASP A 8 1.00 -0.17 -6.04
CA ASP A 8 1.11 0.69 -4.87
C ASP A 8 2.11 1.85 -5.09
N LEU A 9 1.97 2.53 -6.24
CA LEU A 9 2.83 3.66 -6.59
C LEU A 9 2.60 4.84 -5.63
N HIS A 10 1.38 5.01 -5.13
CA HIS A 10 0.95 6.06 -4.21
C HIS A 10 1.47 7.44 -4.62
N LEU A 11 1.33 7.78 -5.91
CA LEU A 11 1.82 9.07 -6.41
C LEU A 11 1.18 10.24 -5.68
N GLY A 12 2.02 11.17 -5.23
CA GLY A 12 1.62 12.29 -4.38
C GLY A 12 1.64 12.00 -2.89
N LYS A 13 2.16 10.83 -2.46
CA LYS A 13 2.35 10.48 -1.04
C LYS A 13 3.18 11.52 -0.31
N ARG A 14 2.78 11.79 0.92
CA ARG A 14 3.58 12.57 1.88
C ARG A 14 3.90 11.69 3.08
N VAL A 15 5.15 11.65 3.47
CA VAL A 15 5.62 10.94 4.66
C VAL A 15 6.11 11.96 5.67
N ASN A 16 5.52 11.99 6.87
CA ASN A 16 5.81 13.00 7.89
C ASN A 16 5.85 14.44 7.31
N GLU A 17 4.82 14.78 6.53
CA GLU A 17 4.65 16.07 5.85
C GLU A 17 5.64 16.37 4.71
N ILE A 18 6.64 15.54 4.45
CA ILE A 18 7.56 15.68 3.32
C ILE A 18 6.94 15.07 2.07
N SER A 19 6.92 15.82 0.97
CA SER A 19 6.44 15.33 -0.33
C SER A 19 7.42 14.32 -0.91
N MET A 20 6.92 13.18 -1.37
CA MET A 20 7.72 12.14 -2.01
C MET A 20 7.79 12.28 -3.54
N ILE A 21 7.22 13.34 -4.12
CA ILE A 21 7.02 13.44 -5.57
C ILE A 21 8.34 13.38 -6.36
N GLU A 22 9.40 14.02 -5.87
CA GLU A 22 10.71 14.00 -6.53
C GLU A 22 11.39 12.62 -6.47
N ASP A 23 11.24 11.92 -5.33
CA ASP A 23 11.72 10.54 -5.17
C ASP A 23 10.90 9.58 -6.03
N GLN A 24 9.59 9.83 -6.15
CA GLN A 24 8.70 9.07 -7.04
C GLN A 24 9.06 9.26 -8.51
N GLU A 25 9.37 10.48 -8.95
CA GLU A 25 9.87 10.74 -10.31
C GLU A 25 11.18 9.98 -10.55
N TYR A 26 12.12 10.08 -9.62
CA TYR A 26 13.41 9.40 -9.71
C TYR A 26 13.25 7.88 -9.83
N ILE A 27 12.39 7.27 -9.01
CA ILE A 27 12.20 5.81 -9.03
C ILE A 27 11.46 5.35 -10.29
N LEU A 28 10.49 6.12 -10.81
CA LEU A 28 9.82 5.81 -12.06
C LEU A 28 10.78 5.84 -13.26
N LEU A 29 11.77 6.76 -13.27
CA LEU A 29 12.82 6.77 -14.29
C LEU A 29 13.70 5.52 -14.22
N GLN A 30 14.02 5.06 -13.01
CA GLN A 30 14.77 3.80 -12.82
C GLN A 30 13.94 2.58 -13.28
N ILE A 31 12.65 2.57 -13.01
CA ILE A 31 11.73 1.52 -13.49
C ILE A 31 11.70 1.50 -15.03
N LEU A 32 11.64 2.65 -15.70
CA LEU A 32 11.71 2.73 -17.16
C LEU A 32 13.02 2.15 -17.71
N GLN A 33 14.15 2.40 -17.04
CA GLN A 33 15.42 1.82 -17.42
C GLN A 33 15.41 0.28 -17.26
N ILE A 34 14.85 -0.24 -16.16
CA ILE A 34 14.68 -1.68 -15.95
C ILE A 34 13.81 -2.30 -17.04
N ILE A 35 12.71 -1.64 -17.43
CA ILE A 35 11.83 -2.07 -18.52
C ILE A 35 12.59 -2.20 -19.83
N ASP A 36 13.46 -1.22 -20.16
CA ASP A 36 14.29 -1.21 -21.35
C ASP A 36 15.35 -2.32 -21.31
N ASP A 37 16.05 -2.48 -20.18
CA ASP A 37 17.12 -3.48 -20.00
C ASP A 37 16.57 -4.91 -20.09
N GLU A 38 15.39 -5.13 -19.50
CA GLU A 38 14.69 -6.41 -19.51
C GLU A 38 14.01 -6.70 -20.87
N LYS A 39 13.85 -5.69 -21.73
CA LYS A 39 13.06 -5.79 -22.96
C LYS A 39 11.67 -6.35 -22.68
N ALA A 40 10.98 -5.74 -21.74
CA ALA A 40 9.68 -6.19 -21.29
C ALA A 40 8.63 -6.13 -22.41
N ASP A 41 7.79 -7.15 -22.50
CA ASP A 41 6.69 -7.20 -23.46
C ASP A 41 5.47 -6.42 -22.98
N THR A 42 5.26 -6.31 -21.66
CA THR A 42 4.13 -5.57 -21.07
C THR A 42 4.41 -5.16 -19.61
N VAL A 43 3.70 -4.14 -19.14
CA VAL A 43 3.76 -3.65 -17.76
C VAL A 43 2.39 -3.83 -17.10
N LEU A 44 2.39 -4.36 -15.88
CA LEU A 44 1.22 -4.54 -15.03
C LEU A 44 1.32 -3.57 -13.86
N ILE A 45 0.25 -2.79 -13.58
CA ILE A 45 0.14 -1.90 -12.43
C ILE A 45 -1.09 -2.32 -11.64
N ALA A 46 -0.85 -3.03 -10.53
CA ALA A 46 -1.90 -3.70 -9.76
C ALA A 46 -2.50 -2.79 -8.67
N GLY A 47 -2.95 -1.60 -9.02
CA GLY A 47 -3.70 -0.68 -8.16
C GLY A 47 -2.86 0.28 -7.34
N ASP A 48 -3.54 1.15 -6.61
CA ASP A 48 -3.01 2.25 -5.80
C ASP A 48 -1.99 3.10 -6.55
N VAL A 49 -2.45 3.58 -7.72
CA VAL A 49 -1.67 4.49 -8.56
C VAL A 49 -1.44 5.80 -7.82
N TYR A 50 -2.49 6.35 -7.22
CA TYR A 50 -2.45 7.57 -6.44
C TYR A 50 -2.59 7.33 -4.95
N ASP A 51 -2.01 8.20 -4.13
CA ASP A 51 -2.14 8.14 -2.67
C ASP A 51 -3.57 8.46 -2.19
N LYS A 52 -4.34 9.19 -2.98
CA LYS A 52 -5.70 9.64 -2.62
C LYS A 52 -6.63 9.60 -3.82
N SER A 53 -7.90 9.37 -3.56
CA SER A 53 -8.97 9.38 -4.57
C SER A 53 -9.12 10.73 -5.32
N VAL A 54 -8.60 11.82 -4.74
CA VAL A 54 -8.42 13.14 -5.38
C VAL A 54 -6.93 13.45 -5.38
N PRO A 55 -6.18 13.03 -6.42
CA PRO A 55 -4.74 13.24 -6.48
C PRO A 55 -4.38 14.71 -6.69
N SER A 56 -3.16 15.09 -6.29
CA SER A 56 -2.61 16.41 -6.60
C SER A 56 -2.31 16.55 -8.10
N ALA A 57 -2.22 17.80 -8.57
CA ALA A 57 -1.90 18.05 -9.99
C ALA A 57 -0.52 17.50 -10.36
N GLU A 58 0.46 17.60 -9.44
CA GLU A 58 1.81 17.07 -9.64
C GLU A 58 1.79 15.55 -9.81
N ALA A 59 0.99 14.83 -8.99
CA ALA A 59 0.87 13.38 -9.09
C ALA A 59 0.25 12.95 -10.41
N VAL A 60 -0.79 13.68 -10.88
CA VAL A 60 -1.43 13.42 -12.18
C VAL A 60 -0.44 13.65 -13.32
N THR A 61 0.32 14.77 -13.28
CA THR A 61 1.32 15.08 -14.29
C THR A 61 2.44 14.05 -14.34
N LEU A 62 2.90 13.58 -13.17
CA LEU A 62 3.94 12.56 -13.07
C LEU A 62 3.48 11.22 -13.67
N PHE A 63 2.24 10.82 -13.39
CA PHE A 63 1.69 9.59 -13.96
C PHE A 63 1.48 9.70 -15.46
N ASP A 64 0.96 10.82 -15.94
CA ASP A 64 0.80 11.09 -17.38
C ASP A 64 2.15 10.99 -18.13
N ASP A 65 3.22 11.63 -17.60
CA ASP A 65 4.58 11.53 -18.20
C ASP A 65 5.07 10.09 -18.23
N PHE A 66 4.87 9.32 -17.15
CA PHE A 66 5.24 7.91 -17.09
C PHE A 66 4.51 7.09 -18.17
N LEU A 67 3.18 7.25 -18.29
CA LEU A 67 2.37 6.57 -19.31
C LEU A 67 2.79 6.99 -20.73
N CYS A 68 3.04 8.28 -20.97
CA CYS A 68 3.54 8.78 -22.24
C CYS A 68 4.88 8.17 -22.64
N ARG A 69 5.79 7.96 -21.69
CA ARG A 69 7.08 7.31 -21.90
C ARG A 69 6.92 5.82 -22.24
N LEU A 70 5.97 5.12 -21.61
CA LEU A 70 5.64 3.72 -21.93
C LEU A 70 4.99 3.61 -23.32
N ALA A 71 4.04 4.49 -23.64
CA ALA A 71 3.39 4.53 -24.95
C ALA A 71 4.38 4.78 -26.10
N LYS A 72 5.38 5.68 -25.91
CA LYS A 72 6.47 5.91 -26.88
C LYS A 72 7.30 4.65 -27.14
N ARG A 73 7.44 3.77 -26.15
CA ARG A 73 8.09 2.46 -26.25
C ARG A 73 7.22 1.41 -26.92
N LYS A 74 5.94 1.71 -27.14
CA LYS A 74 4.91 0.78 -27.64
C LYS A 74 4.77 -0.48 -26.77
N ILE A 75 4.96 -0.33 -25.47
CA ILE A 75 4.79 -1.40 -24.49
C ILE A 75 3.34 -1.33 -23.98
N PRO A 76 2.54 -2.39 -24.16
CA PRO A 76 1.21 -2.46 -23.57
C PRO A 76 1.26 -2.36 -22.05
N VAL A 77 0.30 -1.64 -21.46
CA VAL A 77 0.21 -1.44 -20.01
C VAL A 77 -1.17 -1.85 -19.54
N MET A 78 -1.23 -2.70 -18.52
CA MET A 78 -2.46 -3.12 -17.86
C MET A 78 -2.53 -2.46 -16.49
N ILE A 79 -3.60 -1.71 -16.21
CA ILE A 79 -3.75 -0.93 -14.98
C ILE A 79 -5.11 -1.24 -14.35
N ILE A 80 -5.13 -1.47 -13.06
CA ILE A 80 -6.36 -1.52 -12.27
C ILE A 80 -6.33 -0.44 -11.19
N SER A 81 -7.49 -0.06 -10.66
CA SER A 81 -7.58 0.78 -9.47
C SER A 81 -7.46 -0.04 -8.19
N GLY A 82 -6.80 0.53 -7.18
CA GLY A 82 -6.76 0.03 -5.82
C GLY A 82 -7.81 0.68 -4.92
N ASN A 83 -7.65 0.57 -3.60
CA ASN A 83 -8.58 1.14 -2.62
C ASN A 83 -8.37 2.65 -2.38
N HIS A 84 -7.18 3.18 -2.64
CA HIS A 84 -6.89 4.62 -2.58
C HIS A 84 -7.36 5.38 -3.82
N ASP A 85 -7.44 4.71 -4.96
CA ASP A 85 -7.84 5.34 -6.22
C ASP A 85 -9.34 5.62 -6.28
N SER A 86 -9.74 6.66 -7.06
CA SER A 86 -11.08 6.73 -7.62
C SER A 86 -11.08 6.01 -8.97
N PRO A 87 -11.76 4.86 -9.09
CA PRO A 87 -11.79 4.11 -10.34
C PRO A 87 -12.37 4.92 -11.51
N GLU A 88 -13.33 5.84 -11.25
CA GLU A 88 -13.90 6.73 -12.27
C GLU A 88 -12.87 7.72 -12.80
N ARG A 89 -12.04 8.28 -11.92
CA ARG A 89 -11.01 9.26 -12.30
C ARG A 89 -9.83 8.60 -12.99
N LEU A 90 -9.39 7.46 -12.46
CA LEU A 90 -8.29 6.70 -13.06
C LEU A 90 -8.65 6.22 -14.46
N ALA A 91 -9.88 5.73 -14.65
CA ALA A 91 -10.37 5.25 -15.94
C ALA A 91 -10.83 6.38 -16.90
N PHE A 92 -10.66 7.66 -16.51
CA PHE A 92 -11.01 8.76 -17.41
C PHE A 92 -10.20 8.68 -18.72
N GLY A 93 -10.91 8.67 -19.84
CA GLY A 93 -10.29 8.58 -21.16
C GLY A 93 -9.74 7.20 -21.54
N ASN A 94 -10.00 6.13 -20.78
CA ASN A 94 -9.49 4.78 -21.01
C ASN A 94 -9.62 4.30 -22.46
N ARG A 95 -10.79 4.53 -23.11
CA ARG A 95 -11.03 4.15 -24.52
C ARG A 95 -10.12 4.86 -25.53
N LEU A 96 -9.64 6.06 -25.19
CA LEU A 96 -8.65 6.76 -26.01
C LEU A 96 -7.24 6.24 -25.74
N LEU A 97 -6.93 5.92 -24.48
CA LEU A 97 -5.64 5.38 -24.05
C LEU A 97 -5.40 3.97 -24.61
N GLU A 98 -6.46 3.17 -24.77
CA GLU A 98 -6.39 1.84 -25.40
C GLU A 98 -5.82 1.88 -26.83
N LEU A 99 -6.05 2.95 -27.58
CA LEU A 99 -5.46 3.14 -28.90
C LEU A 99 -3.92 3.25 -28.86
N GLY A 100 -3.40 3.67 -27.71
CA GLY A 100 -1.96 3.74 -27.42
C GLY A 100 -1.40 2.51 -26.69
N GLY A 101 -2.22 1.47 -26.50
CA GLY A 101 -1.81 0.24 -25.77
C GLY A 101 -1.89 0.36 -24.25
N ILE A 102 -2.55 1.39 -23.71
CA ILE A 102 -2.73 1.57 -22.28
C ILE A 102 -4.16 1.15 -21.90
N HIS A 103 -4.29 0.05 -21.18
CA HIS A 103 -5.54 -0.56 -20.79
C HIS A 103 -5.80 -0.33 -19.30
N ILE A 104 -6.76 0.54 -18.99
CA ILE A 104 -7.17 0.85 -17.62
C ILE A 104 -8.51 0.18 -17.35
N SER A 105 -8.58 -0.63 -16.29
CA SER A 105 -9.83 -1.24 -15.84
C SER A 105 -10.90 -0.17 -15.60
N PRO A 106 -12.11 -0.32 -16.16
CA PRO A 106 -13.22 0.55 -15.80
C PRO A 106 -13.69 0.26 -14.37
N VAL A 107 -14.60 1.10 -13.86
CA VAL A 107 -15.36 0.80 -12.65
C VAL A 107 -16.02 -0.57 -12.78
N TYR A 108 -15.92 -1.41 -11.73
CA TYR A 108 -16.56 -2.73 -11.75
C TYR A 108 -18.07 -2.59 -11.98
N SER A 109 -18.54 -3.26 -13.03
CA SER A 109 -19.94 -3.20 -13.50
C SER A 109 -20.58 -4.60 -13.61
N GLY A 110 -20.13 -5.54 -12.79
CA GLY A 110 -20.55 -6.94 -12.84
C GLY A 110 -19.70 -7.81 -13.77
N THR A 111 -18.83 -7.21 -14.58
CA THR A 111 -17.93 -7.93 -15.49
C THR A 111 -16.49 -7.47 -15.30
N ILE A 112 -15.54 -8.34 -15.63
CA ILE A 112 -14.12 -8.08 -15.58
C ILE A 112 -13.60 -7.94 -17.02
N GLN A 113 -12.92 -6.83 -17.30
CA GLN A 113 -12.29 -6.59 -18.59
C GLN A 113 -11.12 -7.55 -18.80
N SER A 114 -10.95 -8.02 -20.03
CA SER A 114 -9.77 -8.78 -20.42
C SER A 114 -9.09 -8.18 -21.64
N VAL A 115 -7.77 -8.35 -21.68
CA VAL A 115 -6.91 -7.95 -22.80
C VAL A 115 -6.08 -9.16 -23.22
N THR A 116 -6.04 -9.47 -24.53
CA THR A 116 -5.26 -10.60 -25.04
C THR A 116 -4.04 -10.08 -25.81
N LEU A 117 -2.88 -10.53 -25.40
CA LEU A 117 -1.63 -10.33 -26.12
C LEU A 117 -1.13 -11.68 -26.69
N HIS A 118 -0.23 -11.61 -27.64
CA HIS A 118 0.33 -12.79 -28.32
C HIS A 118 1.86 -12.74 -28.30
N ASP A 119 2.48 -13.90 -28.11
CA ASP A 119 3.91 -14.10 -28.31
C ASP A 119 4.18 -15.38 -29.11
N GLY A 120 5.44 -15.78 -29.20
CA GLY A 120 5.82 -17.02 -29.90
C GLY A 120 5.27 -18.32 -29.30
N GLN A 121 4.69 -18.26 -28.06
CA GLN A 121 4.09 -19.41 -27.36
C GLN A 121 2.54 -19.38 -27.42
N GLY A 122 1.94 -18.40 -28.10
CA GLY A 122 0.49 -18.25 -28.25
C GLY A 122 -0.10 -17.09 -27.45
N GLU A 123 -1.37 -17.22 -27.09
CA GLU A 123 -2.12 -16.18 -26.39
C GLU A 123 -1.80 -16.12 -24.88
N VAL A 124 -1.79 -14.89 -24.35
CA VAL A 124 -1.83 -14.60 -22.92
C VAL A 124 -3.01 -13.67 -22.68
N VAL A 125 -3.94 -14.07 -21.82
CA VAL A 125 -5.12 -13.30 -21.48
C VAL A 125 -4.89 -12.64 -20.12
N PHE A 126 -4.97 -11.31 -20.09
CA PHE A 126 -4.86 -10.48 -18.88
C PHE A 126 -6.25 -10.09 -18.43
N TRP A 127 -6.59 -10.41 -17.17
CA TRP A 127 -7.85 -10.12 -16.52
C TRP A 127 -7.67 -8.98 -15.53
N LEU A 128 -8.44 -7.90 -15.68
CA LEU A 128 -8.26 -6.65 -14.94
C LEU A 128 -9.37 -6.50 -13.88
N LEU A 129 -9.19 -7.10 -12.71
CA LEU A 129 -10.11 -7.00 -11.57
C LEU A 129 -9.67 -5.85 -10.64
N PRO A 130 -10.32 -4.68 -10.66
CA PRO A 130 -10.01 -3.59 -9.74
C PRO A 130 -10.32 -3.98 -8.29
N PHE A 131 -9.96 -3.13 -7.33
CA PHE A 131 -10.37 -3.30 -5.96
C PHE A 131 -11.89 -3.38 -5.84
N ILE A 132 -12.41 -4.44 -5.22
CA ILE A 132 -13.83 -4.64 -5.00
C ILE A 132 -14.13 -4.94 -3.54
N LYS A 133 -15.30 -4.48 -3.09
CA LYS A 133 -15.91 -4.83 -1.80
C LYS A 133 -17.12 -5.73 -2.01
N PRO A 134 -17.58 -6.50 -1.01
CA PRO A 134 -18.79 -7.30 -1.10
C PRO A 134 -19.99 -6.53 -1.66
N ALA A 135 -20.19 -5.28 -1.22
CA ALA A 135 -21.29 -4.45 -1.68
C ALA A 135 -21.25 -4.13 -3.20
N HIS A 136 -20.04 -4.03 -3.79
CA HIS A 136 -19.88 -3.78 -5.22
C HIS A 136 -20.40 -4.95 -6.05
N VAL A 137 -20.14 -6.19 -5.60
CA VAL A 137 -20.55 -7.41 -6.33
C VAL A 137 -22.01 -7.76 -6.06
N LYS A 138 -22.47 -7.60 -4.82
CA LYS A 138 -23.90 -7.80 -4.45
C LYS A 138 -24.86 -6.97 -5.30
N ARG A 139 -24.44 -5.76 -5.70
CA ARG A 139 -25.25 -4.88 -6.56
C ARG A 139 -25.63 -5.55 -7.90
N TYR A 140 -24.76 -6.40 -8.45
CA TYR A 140 -24.97 -7.07 -9.72
C TYR A 140 -25.42 -8.52 -9.56
N TYR A 141 -25.10 -9.14 -8.43
CA TYR A 141 -25.39 -10.55 -8.11
C TYR A 141 -26.00 -10.67 -6.72
N PRO A 142 -27.21 -10.12 -6.48
CA PRO A 142 -27.82 -10.06 -5.14
C PRO A 142 -28.12 -11.44 -4.54
N ASP A 143 -28.41 -12.43 -5.39
CA ASP A 143 -28.80 -13.78 -4.96
C ASP A 143 -27.61 -14.75 -4.81
N SER A 144 -26.35 -14.25 -4.92
CA SER A 144 -25.14 -15.10 -4.92
C SER A 144 -24.59 -15.41 -3.51
N GLY A 145 -25.30 -15.08 -2.44
CA GLY A 145 -24.91 -15.44 -1.06
C GLY A 145 -23.56 -14.82 -0.62
N ILE A 146 -23.23 -13.63 -1.10
CA ILE A 146 -21.96 -12.97 -0.81
C ILE A 146 -21.99 -12.42 0.63
N GLU A 147 -21.15 -12.92 1.53
CA GLU A 147 -21.04 -12.45 2.91
C GLU A 147 -19.66 -11.87 3.22
N SER A 148 -18.62 -12.33 2.51
CA SER A 148 -17.23 -11.98 2.71
C SER A 148 -16.57 -11.40 1.46
N TYR A 149 -15.35 -10.86 1.62
CA TYR A 149 -14.51 -10.47 0.48
C TYR A 149 -14.11 -11.67 -0.37
N THR A 150 -13.85 -12.82 0.26
CA THR A 150 -13.61 -14.08 -0.47
C THR A 150 -14.77 -14.44 -1.39
N ASP A 151 -16.02 -14.34 -0.89
CA ASP A 151 -17.20 -14.63 -1.70
C ASP A 151 -17.36 -13.64 -2.85
N ALA A 152 -17.11 -12.35 -2.59
CA ALA A 152 -17.20 -11.32 -3.60
C ALA A 152 -16.22 -11.59 -4.75
N VAL A 153 -14.94 -11.85 -4.43
CA VAL A 153 -13.92 -12.15 -5.43
C VAL A 153 -14.25 -13.45 -6.16
N ARG A 154 -14.64 -14.51 -5.44
CA ARG A 154 -15.05 -15.79 -6.04
C ARG A 154 -16.19 -15.60 -7.05
N VAL A 155 -17.28 -14.94 -6.65
CA VAL A 155 -18.43 -14.70 -7.54
C VAL A 155 -18.01 -13.86 -8.75
N ALA A 156 -17.19 -12.82 -8.56
CA ALA A 156 -16.70 -12.01 -9.68
C ALA A 156 -15.89 -12.85 -10.69
N LEU A 157 -15.01 -13.74 -10.20
CA LEU A 157 -14.19 -14.63 -11.04
C LEU A 157 -15.03 -15.73 -11.72
N GLU A 158 -16.02 -16.33 -11.03
CA GLU A 158 -16.92 -17.34 -11.60
C GLU A 158 -17.79 -16.79 -12.75
N LYS A 159 -18.05 -15.49 -12.79
CA LYS A 159 -18.79 -14.85 -13.88
C LYS A 159 -17.91 -14.57 -15.12
N MET A 160 -16.62 -14.81 -15.03
CA MET A 160 -15.70 -14.77 -16.18
C MET A 160 -15.79 -16.06 -16.97
N THR A 161 -15.66 -15.93 -18.29
CA THR A 161 -15.50 -17.11 -19.16
C THR A 161 -14.01 -17.32 -19.42
N VAL A 162 -13.31 -17.92 -18.43
CA VAL A 162 -11.87 -18.18 -18.52
C VAL A 162 -11.61 -19.50 -19.23
N ASP A 163 -10.84 -19.45 -20.30
CA ASP A 163 -10.28 -20.66 -20.94
C ASP A 163 -8.95 -21.00 -20.24
N PHE A 164 -8.99 -21.89 -19.28
CA PHE A 164 -7.80 -22.32 -18.54
C PHE A 164 -6.83 -23.21 -19.35
N THR A 165 -7.12 -23.52 -20.61
CA THR A 165 -6.13 -24.12 -21.51
C THR A 165 -5.12 -23.11 -22.03
N LYS A 166 -5.47 -21.81 -21.99
CA LYS A 166 -4.61 -20.68 -22.34
C LYS A 166 -3.83 -20.20 -21.11
N ARG A 167 -2.82 -19.37 -21.35
CA ARG A 167 -2.10 -18.65 -20.30
C ARG A 167 -2.96 -17.50 -19.80
N ASN A 168 -3.26 -17.48 -18.51
CA ASN A 168 -4.11 -16.47 -17.88
C ASN A 168 -3.36 -15.75 -16.78
N VAL A 169 -3.34 -14.42 -16.83
CA VAL A 169 -2.77 -13.52 -15.81
C VAL A 169 -3.91 -12.69 -15.23
N LEU A 170 -4.06 -12.73 -13.91
CA LEU A 170 -5.02 -11.88 -13.19
C LEU A 170 -4.28 -10.72 -12.53
N LEU A 171 -4.78 -9.51 -12.71
CA LEU A 171 -4.42 -8.35 -11.88
C LEU A 171 -5.55 -8.14 -10.89
N THR A 172 -5.23 -8.01 -9.61
CA THR A 172 -6.21 -7.63 -8.59
C THR A 172 -5.54 -6.92 -7.41
N HIS A 173 -6.32 -6.15 -6.67
CA HIS A 173 -5.85 -5.36 -5.54
C HIS A 173 -6.69 -5.74 -4.31
N GLN A 174 -6.24 -6.74 -3.57
CA GLN A 174 -7.00 -7.33 -2.45
C GLN A 174 -6.03 -7.75 -1.34
N PHE A 175 -6.52 -7.74 -0.09
CA PHE A 175 -5.79 -8.34 1.02
C PHE A 175 -6.01 -9.86 1.02
N VAL A 176 -4.95 -10.62 0.77
CA VAL A 176 -5.01 -12.08 0.70
C VAL A 176 -4.49 -12.69 2.00
N THR A 177 -5.24 -13.63 2.54
CA THR A 177 -4.91 -14.33 3.79
C THR A 177 -3.49 -14.91 3.76
N GLY A 178 -2.73 -14.66 4.82
CA GLY A 178 -1.34 -15.12 4.96
C GLY A 178 -0.30 -14.10 4.53
N ALA A 179 -0.72 -12.91 4.07
CA ALA A 179 0.20 -11.81 3.81
C ALA A 179 0.72 -11.20 5.13
N SER A 180 2.00 -10.86 5.15
CA SER A 180 2.62 -10.04 6.21
C SER A 180 2.41 -8.57 5.88
N THR A 181 2.02 -7.79 6.87
CA THR A 181 1.62 -6.39 6.73
C THR A 181 2.56 -5.43 7.44
N CYS A 182 2.51 -4.14 7.12
CA CYS A 182 3.18 -3.06 7.82
C CYS A 182 2.20 -1.92 8.16
N GLU A 183 2.66 -0.90 8.87
CA GLU A 183 1.79 0.20 9.36
C GLU A 183 1.25 1.11 8.25
N SER A 184 1.76 1.00 7.04
CA SER A 184 1.37 1.86 5.91
C SER A 184 0.20 1.34 5.10
N GLU A 185 -0.24 0.09 5.32
CA GLU A 185 -1.42 -0.48 4.68
C GLU A 185 -2.70 -0.17 5.48
N GLU A 186 -3.78 0.12 4.76
CA GLU A 186 -5.12 0.27 5.34
C GLU A 186 -5.82 -1.08 5.40
N ILE A 187 -5.75 -1.75 6.54
CA ILE A 187 -6.37 -3.06 6.78
C ILE A 187 -7.52 -2.92 7.76
N SER A 188 -8.64 -3.58 7.47
CA SER A 188 -9.81 -3.58 8.35
C SER A 188 -9.52 -4.28 9.68
N VAL A 189 -9.96 -3.67 10.77
CA VAL A 189 -9.83 -4.25 12.11
C VAL A 189 -10.50 -5.63 12.16
N GLY A 190 -9.75 -6.64 12.62
CA GLY A 190 -10.24 -8.02 12.70
C GLY A 190 -10.13 -8.84 11.41
N GLY A 191 -9.47 -8.32 10.36
CA GLY A 191 -9.21 -9.06 9.12
C GLY A 191 -10.48 -9.44 8.34
N SER A 192 -11.52 -8.62 8.41
CA SER A 192 -12.79 -8.87 7.72
C SER A 192 -12.71 -8.71 6.19
N ASP A 193 -11.63 -8.13 5.68
CA ASP A 193 -11.35 -7.88 4.27
C ASP A 193 -10.46 -8.94 3.60
N ASN A 194 -10.19 -10.03 4.31
CA ASN A 194 -9.37 -11.14 3.82
C ASN A 194 -10.01 -11.89 2.65
N VAL A 195 -9.18 -12.19 1.65
CA VAL A 195 -9.50 -13.06 0.52
C VAL A 195 -8.69 -14.35 0.62
N ASP A 196 -9.36 -15.51 0.52
CA ASP A 196 -8.69 -16.80 0.48
C ASP A 196 -7.96 -16.98 -0.87
N ALA A 197 -6.68 -17.36 -0.83
CA ALA A 197 -5.85 -17.51 -2.01
C ALA A 197 -6.35 -18.59 -3.00
N SER A 198 -7.14 -19.56 -2.54
CA SER A 198 -7.68 -20.63 -3.38
C SER A 198 -8.64 -20.13 -4.47
N VAL A 199 -9.21 -18.91 -4.32
CA VAL A 199 -10.05 -18.32 -5.36
C VAL A 199 -9.27 -18.02 -6.65
N PHE A 200 -7.94 -18.00 -6.59
CA PHE A 200 -7.05 -17.71 -7.70
C PHE A 200 -6.50 -18.95 -8.40
N ASP A 201 -6.94 -20.14 -7.99
CA ASP A 201 -6.49 -21.39 -8.60
C ASP A 201 -6.78 -21.42 -10.10
N GLY A 202 -5.81 -21.94 -10.86
CA GLY A 202 -5.90 -22.07 -12.32
C GLY A 202 -5.26 -20.91 -13.11
N PHE A 203 -5.04 -19.74 -12.50
CA PHE A 203 -4.25 -18.68 -13.13
C PHE A 203 -2.77 -19.04 -13.17
N ASP A 204 -2.08 -18.64 -14.26
CA ASP A 204 -0.64 -18.85 -14.40
C ASP A 204 0.14 -17.86 -13.55
N TYR A 205 -0.38 -16.63 -13.41
CA TYR A 205 0.14 -15.60 -12.52
C TYR A 205 -0.96 -14.69 -12.01
N VAL A 206 -0.88 -14.32 -10.74
CA VAL A 206 -1.77 -13.33 -10.10
C VAL A 206 -0.91 -12.19 -9.59
N ALA A 207 -1.04 -11.04 -10.26
CA ALA A 207 -0.38 -9.80 -9.89
C ALA A 207 -1.21 -9.08 -8.83
N LEU A 208 -0.74 -9.15 -7.58
CA LEU A 208 -1.41 -8.53 -6.43
C LEU A 208 -0.83 -7.15 -6.11
N GLY A 209 -1.70 -6.20 -5.80
CA GLY A 209 -1.39 -4.97 -5.07
C GLY A 209 -2.08 -4.96 -3.71
N HIS A 210 -1.86 -3.91 -2.93
CA HIS A 210 -2.36 -3.61 -1.60
C HIS A 210 -1.34 -3.80 -0.47
N ILE A 211 -0.43 -4.77 -0.57
CA ILE A 211 0.59 -5.01 0.45
C ILE A 211 1.93 -4.44 0.01
N HIS A 212 2.52 -3.60 0.85
CA HIS A 212 3.73 -2.83 0.54
C HIS A 212 5.02 -3.65 0.58
N GLY A 213 5.01 -4.79 1.30
CA GLY A 213 6.12 -5.74 1.35
C GLY A 213 6.09 -6.75 0.19
N PRO A 214 7.16 -6.87 -0.65
CA PRO A 214 7.18 -7.85 -1.74
C PRO A 214 7.19 -9.28 -1.17
N GLN A 215 6.17 -10.08 -1.51
CA GLN A 215 6.03 -11.44 -0.99
C GLN A 215 5.17 -12.34 -1.88
N ASN A 216 5.37 -13.64 -1.78
CA ASN A 216 4.51 -14.64 -2.41
C ASN A 216 3.47 -15.14 -1.41
N ILE A 217 2.29 -15.48 -1.89
CA ILE A 217 1.24 -16.14 -1.11
C ILE A 217 1.19 -17.62 -1.52
N GLY A 218 1.64 -18.47 -0.62
CA GLY A 218 1.74 -19.91 -0.87
C GLY A 218 2.75 -20.26 -1.95
N THR A 219 2.45 -19.95 -3.21
CA THR A 219 3.32 -20.22 -4.36
C THR A 219 3.86 -18.94 -5.00
N ASN A 220 4.83 -19.07 -5.91
CA ASN A 220 5.34 -17.94 -6.70
C ASN A 220 4.33 -17.41 -7.76
N ARG A 221 3.18 -18.07 -7.92
CA ARG A 221 2.13 -17.66 -8.88
C ARG A 221 1.26 -16.53 -8.36
N VAL A 222 1.10 -16.43 -7.04
CA VAL A 222 0.30 -15.38 -6.37
C VAL A 222 1.26 -14.48 -5.61
N ARG A 223 1.41 -13.22 -6.06
CA ARG A 223 2.49 -12.39 -5.56
C ARG A 223 2.10 -10.93 -5.42
N TYR A 224 2.50 -10.34 -4.31
CA TYR A 224 2.63 -8.90 -4.11
C TYR A 224 4.02 -8.45 -4.58
N CYS A 225 4.09 -7.44 -5.45
CA CYS A 225 5.38 -6.85 -5.84
C CYS A 225 5.87 -5.83 -4.80
N GLY A 226 4.97 -5.28 -4.01
CA GLY A 226 5.21 -4.22 -3.04
C GLY A 226 5.33 -2.83 -3.68
N THR A 227 5.43 -1.81 -2.82
CA THR A 227 5.65 -0.42 -3.25
C THR A 227 7.05 -0.21 -3.83
N PRO A 228 7.23 0.73 -4.77
CA PRO A 228 8.56 1.04 -5.32
C PRO A 228 9.46 1.81 -4.36
N LEU A 229 8.88 2.50 -3.38
CA LEU A 229 9.57 3.24 -2.32
C LEU A 229 9.05 2.81 -0.94
N LYS A 230 9.78 3.11 0.12
CA LYS A 230 9.31 2.96 1.49
C LYS A 230 8.43 4.16 1.86
N TYR A 231 7.23 3.92 2.36
CA TYR A 231 6.27 4.96 2.73
C TYR A 231 5.97 5.03 4.24
N SER A 232 6.59 4.13 5.02
CA SER A 232 6.54 4.13 6.48
C SER A 232 7.87 3.66 7.08
N PHE A 233 8.18 4.12 8.30
CA PHE A 233 9.36 3.61 9.02
C PHE A 233 9.23 2.13 9.42
N SER A 234 8.04 1.55 9.41
CA SER A 234 7.86 0.11 9.56
C SER A 234 8.43 -0.69 8.37
N GLU A 235 8.62 -0.02 7.21
CA GLU A 235 9.19 -0.62 6.01
C GLU A 235 10.72 -0.49 5.91
N CYS A 236 11.41 0.02 6.95
CA CYS A 236 12.86 0.26 6.89
C CYS A 236 13.68 -0.99 6.51
N SER A 237 13.20 -2.19 6.88
CA SER A 237 13.82 -3.47 6.53
C SER A 237 13.45 -4.00 5.14
N HIS A 238 12.50 -3.36 4.43
CA HIS A 238 12.09 -3.82 3.11
C HIS A 238 13.16 -3.52 2.05
N HIS A 239 13.35 -4.47 1.15
CA HIS A 239 14.18 -4.31 -0.04
C HIS A 239 13.25 -4.15 -1.23
N LYS A 240 13.07 -2.90 -1.67
CA LYS A 240 12.16 -2.56 -2.75
C LYS A 240 12.71 -3.04 -4.10
N SER A 241 11.83 -3.56 -4.94
CA SER A 241 12.21 -4.16 -6.22
C SER A 241 11.07 -4.13 -7.23
N VAL A 242 11.43 -4.21 -8.50
CA VAL A 242 10.50 -4.55 -9.58
C VAL A 242 10.44 -6.07 -9.72
N THR A 243 9.25 -6.64 -9.84
CA THR A 243 9.09 -8.06 -10.13
C THR A 243 9.04 -8.26 -11.66
N VAL A 244 10.02 -8.98 -12.20
CA VAL A 244 10.06 -9.43 -13.58
C VAL A 244 9.52 -10.85 -13.66
N VAL A 245 8.49 -11.06 -14.47
CA VAL A 245 7.79 -12.33 -14.62
C VAL A 245 8.04 -12.86 -16.01
N ASN A 246 8.74 -13.99 -16.13
CA ASN A 246 8.91 -14.71 -17.39
C ASN A 246 7.84 -15.81 -17.48
N LEU A 247 6.82 -15.56 -18.29
CA LEU A 247 5.75 -16.51 -18.56
C LEU A 247 6.05 -17.26 -19.86
N SER A 248 6.47 -18.52 -19.76
CA SER A 248 6.81 -19.38 -20.88
C SER A 248 5.57 -20.11 -21.40
N THR A 249 5.58 -21.44 -21.44
CA THR A 249 4.40 -22.24 -21.80
C THR A 249 3.39 -22.25 -20.66
N LYS A 250 2.19 -22.76 -20.93
CA LYS A 250 1.14 -22.90 -19.90
C LYS A 250 1.69 -23.62 -18.67
N GLY A 251 1.58 -22.96 -17.51
CA GLY A 251 2.03 -23.52 -16.24
C GLY A 251 3.50 -23.27 -15.90
N GLU A 252 4.32 -22.73 -16.79
CA GLU A 252 5.73 -22.43 -16.56
C GLU A 252 5.96 -20.95 -16.29
N LEU A 253 6.50 -20.65 -15.11
CA LEU A 253 6.73 -19.31 -14.58
C LEU A 253 8.10 -19.21 -13.92
N GLU A 254 8.86 -18.18 -14.26
CA GLU A 254 10.07 -17.77 -13.57
C GLU A 254 9.95 -16.33 -13.09
N LEU A 255 10.34 -16.08 -11.84
CA LEU A 255 10.36 -14.74 -11.25
C LEU A 255 11.81 -14.26 -11.04
N GLN A 256 12.06 -13.01 -11.39
CA GLN A 256 13.31 -12.32 -11.10
C GLN A 256 12.99 -10.99 -10.42
N LEU A 257 13.78 -10.61 -9.43
CA LEU A 257 13.65 -9.33 -8.75
C LEU A 257 14.75 -8.39 -9.21
N ARG A 258 14.37 -7.19 -9.62
CA ARG A 258 15.29 -6.10 -9.94
C ARG A 258 15.24 -5.09 -8.81
N PRO A 259 16.31 -4.95 -8.01
CA PRO A 259 16.31 -4.03 -6.89
C PRO A 259 16.13 -2.59 -7.35
N LEU A 260 15.42 -1.83 -6.55
CA LEU A 260 15.25 -0.39 -6.71
C LEU A 260 16.12 0.32 -5.68
N ALA A 261 16.89 1.32 -6.12
CA ALA A 261 17.73 2.16 -5.28
C ALA A 261 17.08 3.54 -5.14
N PRO A 262 16.50 3.90 -3.98
CA PRO A 262 15.90 5.20 -3.79
C PRO A 262 16.96 6.32 -3.84
N ARG A 263 16.55 7.55 -4.18
CA ARG A 263 17.40 8.74 -4.07
C ARG A 263 17.72 9.05 -2.61
N HIS A 264 16.68 9.00 -1.76
CA HIS A 264 16.78 9.11 -0.32
C HIS A 264 16.10 7.88 0.29
N ASP A 265 16.86 7.08 1.05
CA ASP A 265 16.28 5.92 1.72
C ASP A 265 15.56 6.32 3.01
N LEU A 266 14.56 5.54 3.40
CA LEU A 266 13.86 5.69 4.67
C LEU A 266 14.51 4.75 5.70
N ARG A 267 15.15 5.33 6.74
CA ARG A 267 15.94 4.56 7.70
C ARG A 267 15.67 4.97 9.14
N GLN A 268 15.92 4.03 10.05
CA GLN A 268 15.95 4.32 11.49
C GLN A 268 17.39 4.29 12.00
N LEU A 269 17.75 5.28 12.83
CA LEU A 269 18.97 5.31 13.61
C LEU A 269 18.62 5.27 15.09
N ARG A 270 19.27 4.38 15.85
CA ARG A 270 19.03 4.21 17.27
C ARG A 270 20.35 4.26 18.04
N GLY A 271 20.44 5.10 19.04
CA GLY A 271 21.63 5.26 19.88
C GLY A 271 21.52 6.51 20.75
N THR A 272 22.57 6.81 21.50
CA THR A 272 22.67 8.06 22.26
C THR A 272 22.88 9.25 21.32
N PHE A 273 22.53 10.45 21.79
CA PHE A 273 22.75 11.69 21.04
C PHE A 273 24.25 11.85 20.66
N ALA A 274 25.16 11.51 21.57
CA ALA A 274 26.60 11.60 21.34
C ALA A 274 27.06 10.67 20.19
N GLU A 275 26.58 9.42 20.16
CA GLU A 275 26.89 8.45 19.12
C GLU A 275 26.32 8.89 17.76
N ILE A 276 25.05 9.29 17.73
CA ILE A 276 24.38 9.68 16.49
C ILE A 276 24.95 10.99 15.95
N SER A 277 25.22 11.99 16.80
CA SER A 277 25.81 13.27 16.37
C SER A 277 27.27 13.14 15.91
N GLY A 278 27.98 12.10 16.33
CA GLY A 278 29.33 11.75 15.83
C GLY A 278 29.33 10.95 14.53
N GLY A 279 28.16 10.61 14.00
CA GLY A 279 28.01 9.83 12.78
C GLY A 279 28.30 10.63 11.50
N THR A 280 28.30 9.91 10.36
CA THR A 280 28.44 10.53 9.03
C THR A 280 27.13 11.18 8.61
N SER A 281 27.20 12.38 8.06
CA SER A 281 26.04 13.08 7.45
C SER A 281 25.37 12.20 6.38
N SER A 282 24.04 12.26 6.32
CA SER A 282 23.24 11.54 5.33
C SER A 282 22.03 12.39 4.92
N ASP A 283 21.71 12.36 3.63
CA ASP A 283 20.51 12.98 3.05
C ASP A 283 19.29 12.06 3.08
N ASP A 284 19.42 10.85 3.68
CA ASP A 284 18.30 9.92 3.85
C ASP A 284 17.21 10.50 4.77
N TYR A 285 15.99 10.02 4.60
CA TYR A 285 14.87 10.31 5.48
C TYR A 285 15.00 9.49 6.76
N LEU A 286 15.16 10.17 7.89
CA LEU A 286 15.53 9.53 9.14
C LEU A 286 14.45 9.63 10.22
N HIS A 287 14.19 8.49 10.87
CA HIS A 287 13.63 8.44 12.20
C HIS A 287 14.78 8.14 13.18
N ILE A 288 15.10 9.12 14.03
CA ILE A 288 16.12 8.96 15.06
C ILE A 288 15.44 8.59 16.38
N ILE A 289 15.93 7.53 17.02
CA ILE A 289 15.46 7.02 18.31
C ILE A 289 16.59 7.20 19.30
N LEU A 290 16.48 8.23 20.15
CA LEU A 290 17.47 8.49 21.18
C LEU A 290 17.28 7.55 22.38
N THR A 291 18.39 7.03 22.88
CA THR A 291 18.42 6.16 24.06
C THR A 291 18.93 6.87 25.32
N ASP A 292 19.13 8.20 25.24
CA ASP A 292 19.50 9.03 26.39
C ASP A 292 18.39 9.00 27.45
N GLU A 293 18.74 8.80 28.72
CA GLU A 293 17.78 8.80 29.83
C GLU A 293 17.21 10.19 30.11
N GLU A 294 17.97 11.25 29.82
CA GLU A 294 17.56 12.64 29.95
C GLU A 294 17.25 13.25 28.58
N ASP A 295 16.31 14.19 28.55
CA ASP A 295 15.97 14.91 27.33
C ASP A 295 17.13 15.80 26.88
N VAL A 296 17.57 15.62 25.66
CA VAL A 296 18.64 16.44 25.07
C VAL A 296 18.07 17.78 24.60
N PRO A 297 18.53 18.91 25.17
CA PRO A 297 18.03 20.23 24.75
C PRO A 297 18.31 20.49 23.27
N GLU A 298 17.28 20.97 22.54
CA GLU A 298 17.34 21.31 21.11
C GLU A 298 17.85 20.16 20.21
N ALA A 299 17.58 18.89 20.58
CA ALA A 299 18.05 17.71 19.87
C ALA A 299 17.73 17.74 18.38
N VAL A 300 16.48 18.09 18.02
CA VAL A 300 16.03 18.17 16.62
C VAL A 300 16.87 19.18 15.81
N GLY A 301 17.07 20.39 16.37
CA GLY A 301 17.84 21.45 15.69
C GLY A 301 19.30 21.05 15.47
N LYS A 302 19.92 20.45 16.50
CA LYS A 302 21.31 19.98 16.42
C LYS A 302 21.48 18.84 15.43
N LEU A 303 20.56 17.85 15.45
CA LEU A 303 20.61 16.70 14.54
C LEU A 303 20.33 17.09 13.10
N ARG A 304 19.47 18.08 12.84
CA ARG A 304 19.21 18.57 11.47
C ARG A 304 20.41 19.23 10.81
N LEU A 305 21.40 19.67 11.56
CA LEU A 305 22.67 20.16 10.98
C LEU A 305 23.50 19.04 10.34
N ILE A 306 23.29 17.80 10.79
CA ILE A 306 24.01 16.61 10.31
C ILE A 306 23.11 15.79 9.37
N TYR A 307 21.82 15.73 9.70
CA TYR A 307 20.79 14.96 9.01
C TYR A 307 19.66 15.89 8.58
N PRO A 308 19.79 16.61 7.47
CA PRO A 308 18.86 17.66 7.07
C PRO A 308 17.43 17.14 6.88
N ASN A 309 17.28 15.86 6.48
CA ASN A 309 16.02 15.18 6.26
C ASN A 309 15.54 14.35 7.47
N LEU A 310 15.86 14.81 8.70
CA LEU A 310 15.30 14.24 9.92
C LEU A 310 13.79 14.44 9.94
N MET A 311 13.01 13.36 9.74
CA MET A 311 11.56 13.37 9.72
C MET A 311 10.94 13.20 11.11
N LYS A 312 11.52 12.32 11.94
CA LYS A 312 10.96 11.96 13.25
C LYS A 312 12.08 11.80 14.28
N LEU A 313 11.86 12.32 15.48
CA LEU A 313 12.67 12.08 16.66
C LEU A 313 11.80 11.45 17.74
N SER A 314 12.28 10.38 18.36
CA SER A 314 11.63 9.76 19.51
C SER A 314 12.67 9.34 20.53
N TYR A 315 12.23 9.01 21.74
CA TYR A 315 13.07 8.49 22.81
C TYR A 315 12.65 7.07 23.15
N ASP A 316 13.64 6.19 23.37
CA ASP A 316 13.49 4.86 23.93
C ASP A 316 14.34 4.75 25.18
N ASN A 317 13.84 5.27 26.28
CA ASN A 317 14.48 5.29 27.59
C ASN A 317 13.58 4.65 28.66
N THR A 318 14.06 4.57 29.90
CA THR A 318 13.32 3.94 31.00
C THR A 318 11.95 4.58 31.20
N ARG A 319 11.85 5.91 31.09
CA ARG A 319 10.59 6.67 31.24
C ARG A 319 9.58 6.33 30.15
N THR A 320 10.01 6.29 28.88
CA THR A 320 9.10 5.99 27.75
C THR A 320 8.64 4.53 27.75
N ARG A 321 9.49 3.60 28.21
CA ARG A 321 9.12 2.18 28.35
C ARG A 321 8.12 1.94 29.47
N VAL A 322 8.27 2.62 30.60
CA VAL A 322 7.31 2.52 31.71
C VAL A 322 5.93 3.00 31.28
N ASN A 323 5.84 4.11 30.52
CA ASN A 323 4.58 4.59 29.99
C ASN A 323 3.95 3.59 29.01
N GLN A 324 4.73 2.96 28.13
CA GLN A 324 4.22 1.92 27.20
C GLN A 324 3.71 0.66 27.92
N ILE A 325 4.31 0.31 29.07
CA ILE A 325 3.84 -0.83 29.89
C ILE A 325 2.53 -0.50 30.57
N ILE A 326 2.32 0.76 30.95
CA ILE A 326 1.05 1.22 31.55
C ILE A 326 -0.06 1.26 30.49
N ASP A 327 0.23 1.67 29.27
CA ASP A 327 -0.73 1.66 28.14
C ASP A 327 -1.09 0.25 27.64
N GLY A 328 -0.24 -0.75 27.88
CA GLY A 328 -0.42 -2.15 27.42
C GLY A 328 -1.06 -3.11 28.42
N ALA A 329 -1.36 -2.68 29.65
CA ALA A 329 -1.81 -3.60 30.70
C ALA A 329 -3.34 -3.62 30.83
N GLU A 330 -3.92 -4.79 30.64
CA GLU A 330 -5.11 -5.46 31.16
C GLU A 330 -6.27 -4.64 31.83
N ASP A 331 -6.18 -3.32 32.02
CA ASP A 331 -7.08 -2.55 32.87
C ASP A 331 -8.19 -1.79 32.10
N VAL A 332 -8.12 -1.73 30.76
CA VAL A 332 -9.13 -1.01 29.94
C VAL A 332 -10.51 -1.67 30.05
N GLN A 333 -10.60 -2.99 30.26
CA GLN A 333 -11.87 -3.70 30.41
C GLN A 333 -12.56 -3.52 31.77
N ARG A 334 -11.88 -2.92 32.75
CA ARG A 334 -12.41 -2.74 34.11
C ARG A 334 -12.72 -1.29 34.46
N LYS A 335 -12.27 -0.32 33.68
CA LYS A 335 -12.47 1.11 33.93
C LYS A 335 -13.74 1.61 33.24
N SER A 336 -14.43 2.51 33.90
CA SER A 336 -15.57 3.22 33.30
C SER A 336 -15.06 4.18 32.20
N PRO A 337 -15.89 4.54 31.21
CA PRO A 337 -15.55 5.54 30.20
C PRO A 337 -15.09 6.87 30.78
N LEU A 338 -15.64 7.27 31.93
CA LEU A 338 -15.24 8.50 32.61
C LEU A 338 -13.83 8.38 33.21
N GLU A 339 -13.48 7.24 33.81
CA GLU A 339 -12.14 6.99 34.33
C GLU A 339 -11.09 6.97 33.23
N LEU A 340 -11.39 6.38 32.07
CA LEU A 340 -10.51 6.40 30.92
C LEU A 340 -10.29 7.82 30.37
N PHE A 341 -11.35 8.63 30.39
CA PHE A 341 -11.24 10.03 29.95
C PHE A 341 -10.49 10.89 30.97
N ASP A 342 -10.67 10.69 32.27
CA ASP A 342 -9.91 11.33 33.35
C ASP A 342 -8.41 11.11 33.16
N GLU A 343 -7.99 9.86 32.95
CA GLU A 343 -6.58 9.51 32.75
C GLU A 343 -6.00 10.12 31.47
N LEU A 344 -6.75 10.08 30.36
CA LEU A 344 -6.33 10.72 29.12
C LEU A 344 -6.18 12.24 29.27
N TYR A 345 -7.12 12.88 29.98
CA TYR A 345 -7.07 14.31 30.23
C TYR A 345 -5.87 14.71 31.08
N GLU A 346 -5.60 13.95 32.15
CA GLU A 346 -4.45 14.17 33.05
C GLU A 346 -3.13 13.96 32.32
N LEU A 347 -3.03 12.92 31.48
CA LEU A 347 -1.85 12.66 30.63
C LEU A 347 -1.57 13.81 29.65
N GLN A 348 -2.62 14.38 29.05
CA GLN A 348 -2.44 15.45 28.05
C GLN A 348 -2.23 16.83 28.66
N ASN A 349 -2.83 17.12 29.83
CA ASN A 349 -2.83 18.45 30.44
C ASN A 349 -1.89 18.57 31.64
N ASN A 350 -1.25 17.47 32.09
CA ASN A 350 -0.44 17.40 33.33
C ASN A 350 -1.16 17.88 34.57
N GLN A 351 -2.48 17.82 34.59
CA GLN A 351 -3.35 18.16 35.72
C GLN A 351 -4.69 17.45 35.59
N PRO A 352 -5.32 17.04 36.72
CA PRO A 352 -6.62 16.40 36.71
C PRO A 352 -7.72 17.35 36.20
N MET A 353 -8.84 16.79 35.74
CA MET A 353 -10.03 17.55 35.41
C MET A 353 -10.56 18.27 36.69
N SER A 354 -11.09 19.49 36.51
CA SER A 354 -11.86 20.13 37.55
C SER A 354 -13.20 19.39 37.78
N ASP A 355 -13.82 19.60 38.95
CA ASP A 355 -15.13 18.99 39.25
C ASP A 355 -16.20 19.36 38.22
N GLU A 356 -16.16 20.58 37.68
CA GLU A 356 -17.07 21.05 36.63
C GLU A 356 -16.82 20.35 35.30
N GLN A 357 -15.57 20.16 34.90
CA GLN A 357 -15.20 19.45 33.70
C GLN A 357 -15.59 17.97 33.78
N ARG A 358 -15.36 17.36 34.94
CA ARG A 358 -15.71 15.98 35.19
C ARG A 358 -17.23 15.74 35.12
N SER A 359 -18.02 16.61 35.74
CA SER A 359 -19.48 16.55 35.68
C SER A 359 -20.00 16.71 34.26
N PHE A 360 -19.47 17.68 33.52
CA PHE A 360 -19.85 17.90 32.13
C PHE A 360 -19.51 16.67 31.24
N THR A 361 -18.34 16.08 31.43
CA THR A 361 -17.91 14.89 30.69
C THR A 361 -18.82 13.69 31.01
N GLN A 362 -19.19 13.54 32.28
CA GLN A 362 -20.11 12.47 32.70
C GLN A 362 -21.49 12.65 32.07
N GLU A 363 -22.07 13.85 32.10
CA GLU A 363 -23.36 14.12 31.43
C GLU A 363 -23.31 13.86 29.92
N LEU A 364 -22.20 14.21 29.29
CA LEU A 364 -22.00 13.96 27.85
C LEU A 364 -21.93 12.46 27.53
N ILE A 365 -21.19 11.69 28.32
CA ILE A 365 -21.08 10.23 28.18
C ILE A 365 -22.45 9.59 28.36
N GLU A 366 -23.20 9.95 29.40
CA GLU A 366 -24.56 9.44 29.68
C GLU A 366 -25.51 9.77 28.52
N SER A 367 -25.49 11.00 28.00
CA SER A 367 -26.34 11.42 26.87
C SER A 367 -26.08 10.62 25.58
N ILE A 368 -24.83 10.24 25.32
CA ILE A 368 -24.45 9.45 24.15
C ILE A 368 -24.90 7.99 24.32
N TRP A 369 -24.81 7.44 25.52
CA TRP A 369 -25.22 6.06 25.79
C TRP A 369 -26.75 5.87 25.84
N GLU A 370 -27.48 6.86 26.40
CA GLU A 370 -28.94 6.83 26.44
C GLU A 370 -29.60 7.15 25.08
N GLY A 371 -28.90 7.85 24.18
CA GLY A 371 -29.39 8.20 22.84
C GLY A 371 -29.31 7.08 21.80
N ASN A 372 -28.76 5.91 22.16
CA ASN A 372 -28.60 4.75 21.27
C ASN A 372 -29.47 3.53 21.65
N VAL A 373 -30.60 3.74 22.33
CA VAL A 373 -31.63 2.71 22.59
C VAL A 373 -32.88 2.94 21.74
#